data_e22d6cb38f2a852af3be557079354869
#
_entry.id   e22d6cb38f2a852af3be557079354869
#
_cell.length_a   1.000
_cell.length_b   1.000
_cell.length_c   1.000
_cell.angle_alpha   90.00
_cell.angle_beta   90.00
_cell.angle_gamma   90.00
#
_symmetry.space_group_name_H-M   'P 1'
#
loop_
_entity.id
_entity.type
_entity.pdbx_description
1 polymer ?
#
loop_
_entity_poly.entity_id
_entity_poly.type
_entity_poly.pdbx_seq_one_letter_code
_entity_poly.pdbx_strand_id
1 'polypeptide(L)'
;MNLKNVNHQKRSFTWSMEKPSAKDYFLTVFIFVVCTLIGLLFQKLNFTDTNIVTIYILGVLLTSIVTDGYLCSVAGSFLSVFLFCFFLTEPRMSFKTYAVGYPVTFFIMLISSVLTGALAAKLKTHAKLSTQLAFRAQILFDTDRLLQKAKGETEILDVTCTQLLRLLNRNITAYVVENGTLSEGKLFSGEKEDTEDFLIPEEQQIAKWVCENRQHAGASTHHFPQAKCLYLAIRSGDNVYGVIGIPLQKETLDTFEYSILLSVINECALAMENAKNALEKEKNAVMAKNEQLRADLLRAISHDLRTPLCSISGNADMLLGNSDRLDEATKHQIYSDIYDDSEWLIGVVENLLSITRLNDGRLKFKFTDQLLDCLLYTSPSPR
;
A
#
# COMPACT_ATOMS: atom_id res chain seq x y z
N MET A 1 -26.33 2.57 -15.18
CA MET A 1 -25.90 3.98 -15.25
C MET A 1 -26.89 4.80 -14.43
N ASN A 2 -26.60 5.01 -13.15
CA ASN A 2 -27.42 5.87 -12.30
C ASN A 2 -26.51 6.51 -11.24
N LEU A 3 -25.96 7.65 -11.66
CA LEU A 3 -25.19 8.59 -10.83
C LEU A 3 -26.16 9.44 -10.01
N LYS A 4 -26.63 8.94 -8.87
CA LYS A 4 -27.33 9.77 -7.85
C LYS A 4 -27.19 9.06 -6.51
N ASN A 5 -26.10 9.27 -5.80
CA ASN A 5 -26.02 9.35 -4.34
C ASN A 5 -24.58 9.65 -3.90
N VAL A 6 -24.05 10.79 -4.38
CA VAL A 6 -22.98 11.45 -3.64
C VAL A 6 -23.69 12.23 -2.53
N ASN A 7 -23.90 11.57 -1.41
CA ASN A 7 -24.32 12.23 -0.20
C ASN A 7 -23.24 13.24 0.18
N HIS A 8 -23.55 14.52 -0.05
CA HIS A 8 -22.91 15.63 0.62
C HIS A 8 -23.00 15.37 2.13
N GLN A 9 -21.98 14.72 2.68
CA GLN A 9 -21.74 14.70 4.11
C GLN A 9 -21.48 16.16 4.50
N LYS A 10 -22.55 16.85 4.88
CA LYS A 10 -22.47 18.12 5.60
C LYS A 10 -21.49 17.88 6.72
N ARG A 11 -20.28 18.41 6.56
CA ARG A 11 -19.35 18.60 7.66
C ARG A 11 -20.07 19.48 8.67
N SER A 12 -20.88 18.87 9.55
CA SER A 12 -21.26 19.51 10.79
C SER A 12 -19.94 19.78 11.48
N PHE A 13 -19.64 21.05 11.62
CA PHE A 13 -18.52 21.57 12.37
C PHE A 13 -18.81 21.28 13.87
N THR A 14 -18.70 20.01 14.24
CA THR A 14 -18.76 19.59 15.64
C THR A 14 -17.45 20.00 16.25
N TRP A 15 -17.50 21.10 17.01
CA TRP A 15 -16.47 21.41 17.99
C TRP A 15 -16.31 20.15 18.83
N SER A 16 -15.16 19.47 18.73
CA SER A 16 -14.87 18.38 19.64
C SER A 16 -14.71 18.99 21.02
N MET A 17 -15.78 18.94 21.78
CA MET A 17 -15.76 19.28 23.21
C MET A 17 -15.11 18.11 23.95
N GLU A 18 -13.79 17.93 23.80
CA GLU A 18 -13.04 17.13 24.76
C GLU A 18 -13.27 17.77 26.13
N LYS A 19 -13.82 16.98 27.06
CA LYS A 19 -14.07 17.46 28.43
C LYS A 19 -12.72 17.75 29.07
N PRO A 20 -12.49 19.00 29.55
CA PRO A 20 -11.23 19.35 30.18
C PRO A 20 -10.96 18.45 31.40
N SER A 21 -9.73 18.01 31.55
CA SER A 21 -9.30 17.26 32.73
C SER A 21 -9.25 18.14 33.96
N ALA A 22 -9.35 17.52 35.16
CA ALA A 22 -9.18 18.27 36.42
C ALA A 22 -7.84 19.02 36.49
N LYS A 23 -6.81 18.52 35.81
CA LYS A 23 -5.51 19.19 35.68
C LYS A 23 -5.61 20.50 34.90
N ASP A 24 -6.44 20.56 33.85
CA ASP A 24 -6.61 21.76 33.02
C ASP A 24 -7.25 22.89 33.79
N TYR A 25 -8.23 22.59 34.61
CA TYR A 25 -8.86 23.60 35.52
C TYR A 25 -7.86 24.14 36.54
N PHE A 26 -7.09 23.27 37.18
CA PHE A 26 -6.06 23.69 38.12
C PHE A 26 -5.01 24.60 37.48
N LEU A 27 -4.55 24.21 36.25
CA LEU A 27 -3.56 24.95 35.52
C LEU A 27 -4.11 26.32 35.07
N THR A 28 -5.36 26.40 34.63
CA THR A 28 -6.06 27.65 34.29
C THR A 28 -6.07 28.60 35.46
N VAL A 29 -6.51 28.12 36.64
CA VAL A 29 -6.55 28.93 37.86
C VAL A 29 -5.15 29.42 38.24
N PHE A 30 -4.16 28.56 38.19
CA PHE A 30 -2.76 28.91 38.48
C PHE A 30 -2.23 30.00 37.58
N ILE A 31 -2.46 29.92 36.27
CA ILE A 31 -2.04 30.95 35.28
C ILE A 31 -2.68 32.29 35.62
N PHE A 32 -3.99 32.34 35.94
CA PHE A 32 -4.65 33.60 36.26
C PHE A 32 -4.26 34.18 37.62
N VAL A 33 -3.92 33.35 38.61
CA VAL A 33 -3.32 33.81 39.86
C VAL A 33 -1.97 34.51 39.61
N VAL A 34 -1.12 33.90 38.79
CA VAL A 34 0.16 34.52 38.43
C VAL A 34 -0.05 35.84 37.64
N CYS A 35 -0.96 35.87 36.67
CA CYS A 35 -1.30 37.09 35.93
C CYS A 35 -1.80 38.20 36.88
N THR A 36 -2.64 37.87 37.88
CA THR A 36 -3.16 38.82 38.87
C THR A 36 -2.02 39.34 39.74
N LEU A 37 -1.10 38.52 40.23
CA LEU A 37 0.06 38.94 41.02
C LEU A 37 0.97 39.89 40.21
N ILE A 38 1.23 39.59 38.95
CA ILE A 38 2.01 40.46 38.05
C ILE A 38 1.25 41.78 37.81
N GLY A 39 -0.06 41.72 37.61
CA GLY A 39 -0.90 42.90 37.44
C GLY A 39 -0.87 43.82 38.66
N LEU A 40 -0.96 43.30 39.89
CA LEU A 40 -0.83 44.04 41.13
C LEU A 40 0.58 44.65 41.30
N LEU A 41 1.63 43.93 40.89
CA LEU A 41 3.00 44.44 40.88
C LEU A 41 3.13 45.63 39.93
N PHE A 42 2.59 45.51 38.70
CA PHE A 42 2.63 46.60 37.70
C PHE A 42 1.87 47.84 38.18
N GLN A 43 0.73 47.65 38.84
CA GLN A 43 -0.01 48.72 39.45
C GLN A 43 0.80 49.43 40.54
N LYS A 44 1.52 48.67 41.39
CA LYS A 44 2.42 49.23 42.41
C LYS A 44 3.59 50.03 41.83
N LEU A 45 4.02 49.64 40.62
CA LEU A 45 5.08 50.31 39.87
C LEU A 45 4.58 51.49 38.99
N ASN A 46 3.28 51.87 39.12
CA ASN A 46 2.62 52.93 38.33
C ASN A 46 2.63 52.72 36.82
N PHE A 47 2.59 51.45 36.36
CA PHE A 47 2.36 51.14 34.94
C PHE A 47 0.90 51.44 34.55
N THR A 48 0.69 51.71 33.24
CA THR A 48 -0.64 52.01 32.70
C THR A 48 -1.55 50.78 32.70
N ASP A 49 -2.87 50.99 32.87
CA ASP A 49 -3.87 49.96 32.84
C ASP A 49 -3.82 49.11 31.55
N THR A 50 -3.40 49.69 30.44
CA THR A 50 -3.20 49.02 29.15
C THR A 50 -2.21 47.87 29.24
N ASN A 51 -1.09 48.05 29.97
CA ASN A 51 -0.09 46.98 30.16
C ASN A 51 -0.64 45.84 30.98
N ILE A 52 -1.49 46.13 31.95
CA ILE A 52 -2.12 45.13 32.79
C ILE A 52 -3.15 44.30 31.99
N VAL A 53 -3.96 44.95 31.14
CA VAL A 53 -4.88 44.28 30.21
C VAL A 53 -4.14 43.29 29.31
N THR A 54 -2.98 43.68 28.80
CA THR A 54 -2.16 42.84 27.93
C THR A 54 -1.68 41.58 28.64
N ILE A 55 -1.36 41.63 29.94
CA ILE A 55 -0.98 40.42 30.73
C ILE A 55 -2.13 39.42 30.81
N TYR A 56 -3.37 39.89 31.00
CA TYR A 56 -4.53 38.99 31.04
C TYR A 56 -4.84 38.37 29.68
N ILE A 57 -4.67 39.14 28.59
CA ILE A 57 -4.79 38.56 27.22
C ILE A 57 -3.71 37.50 27.00
N LEU A 58 -2.47 37.73 27.45
CA LEU A 58 -1.39 36.75 27.41
C LEU A 58 -1.72 35.50 28.25
N GLY A 59 -2.34 35.72 29.42
CA GLY A 59 -2.82 34.60 30.27
C GLY A 59 -3.86 33.74 29.57
N VAL A 60 -4.81 34.33 28.84
CA VAL A 60 -5.78 33.59 28.02
C VAL A 60 -5.09 32.80 26.89
N LEU A 61 -4.09 33.42 26.21
CA LEU A 61 -3.30 32.78 25.19
C LEU A 61 -2.55 31.55 25.74
N LEU A 62 -1.86 31.73 26.87
CA LEU A 62 -1.14 30.63 27.55
C LEU A 62 -2.07 29.49 27.96
N THR A 63 -3.21 29.82 28.54
CA THR A 63 -4.23 28.83 28.90
C THR A 63 -4.68 28.04 27.66
N SER A 64 -4.95 28.72 26.55
CA SER A 64 -5.38 28.07 25.30
C SER A 64 -4.31 27.17 24.68
N ILE A 65 -3.02 27.45 24.88
CA ILE A 65 -1.92 26.63 24.37
C ILE A 65 -1.70 25.39 25.24
N VAL A 66 -1.75 25.58 26.57
CA VAL A 66 -1.34 24.53 27.53
C VAL A 66 -2.47 23.58 27.85
N THR A 67 -3.73 24.06 27.94
CA THR A 67 -4.90 23.22 28.25
C THR A 67 -5.48 22.55 26.97
N ASP A 68 -6.11 21.39 27.15
CA ASP A 68 -6.82 20.71 26.08
C ASP A 68 -8.30 21.11 26.11
N GLY A 69 -8.77 21.67 24.99
CA GLY A 69 -10.18 22.02 24.80
C GLY A 69 -10.46 23.53 24.77
N TYR A 70 -11.47 23.91 23.99
CA TYR A 70 -11.91 25.29 23.80
C TYR A 70 -12.58 25.88 25.06
N LEU A 71 -13.17 25.03 25.91
CA LEU A 71 -13.92 25.44 27.09
C LEU A 71 -13.05 26.20 28.11
N CYS A 72 -11.83 25.73 28.38
CA CYS A 72 -10.91 26.39 29.31
C CYS A 72 -10.50 27.78 28.81
N SER A 73 -10.31 27.95 27.51
CA SER A 73 -9.97 29.24 26.90
C SER A 73 -11.11 30.25 27.00
N VAL A 74 -12.35 29.82 26.71
CA VAL A 74 -13.54 30.67 26.85
C VAL A 74 -13.79 31.03 28.32
N ALA A 75 -13.75 30.07 29.25
CA ALA A 75 -13.88 30.31 30.68
C ALA A 75 -12.76 31.25 31.18
N GLY A 76 -11.53 31.06 30.72
CA GLY A 76 -10.41 31.95 31.00
C GLY A 76 -10.63 33.38 30.52
N SER A 77 -11.27 33.59 29.35
CA SER A 77 -11.61 34.93 28.85
C SER A 77 -12.59 35.66 29.78
N PHE A 78 -13.62 34.96 30.30
CA PHE A 78 -14.52 35.56 31.27
C PHE A 78 -13.84 35.77 32.62
N LEU A 79 -13.01 34.85 33.08
CA LEU A 79 -12.27 34.94 34.32
C LEU A 79 -11.26 36.11 34.26
N SER A 80 -10.63 36.35 33.13
CA SER A 80 -9.69 37.49 32.95
C SER A 80 -10.37 38.82 33.18
N VAL A 81 -11.54 39.05 32.59
CA VAL A 81 -12.32 40.27 32.76
C VAL A 81 -12.78 40.43 34.21
N PHE A 82 -13.26 39.33 34.80
CA PHE A 82 -13.73 39.33 36.20
C PHE A 82 -12.59 39.68 37.18
N LEU A 83 -11.42 39.05 37.06
CA LEU A 83 -10.27 39.30 37.92
C LEU A 83 -9.72 40.74 37.75
N PHE A 84 -9.62 41.22 36.49
CA PHE A 84 -9.22 42.57 36.22
C PHE A 84 -10.17 43.58 36.84
N CYS A 85 -11.48 43.42 36.69
CA CYS A 85 -12.49 44.29 37.26
C CYS A 85 -12.46 44.29 38.80
N PHE A 86 -12.28 43.12 39.43
CA PHE A 86 -12.37 43.00 40.87
C PHE A 86 -11.12 43.46 41.61
N PHE A 87 -9.90 43.16 41.10
CA PHE A 87 -8.64 43.43 41.80
C PHE A 87 -7.94 44.71 41.37
N LEU A 88 -8.14 45.17 40.14
CA LEU A 88 -7.30 46.19 39.54
C LEU A 88 -8.03 47.51 39.23
N THR A 89 -9.36 47.52 39.17
CA THR A 89 -10.12 48.77 38.96
C THR A 89 -10.49 49.46 40.29
N GLU A 90 -10.53 50.77 40.31
CA GLU A 90 -10.96 51.56 41.49
C GLU A 90 -12.48 51.81 41.45
N PRO A 91 -13.22 51.68 42.61
CA PRO A 91 -12.74 51.23 43.91
C PRO A 91 -12.47 49.74 44.00
N ARG A 92 -11.34 49.34 44.59
CA ARG A 92 -10.89 47.92 44.67
C ARG A 92 -11.93 47.08 45.43
N MET A 93 -11.99 45.74 45.08
CA MET A 93 -12.94 44.79 45.66
C MET A 93 -14.42 45.17 45.48
N SER A 94 -14.72 45.95 44.43
CA SER A 94 -16.08 46.37 44.10
C SER A 94 -16.32 46.24 42.60
N PHE A 95 -17.55 45.94 42.23
CA PHE A 95 -17.96 45.94 40.81
C PHE A 95 -18.51 47.32 40.36
N LYS A 96 -18.46 48.36 41.23
CA LYS A 96 -18.88 49.71 40.91
C LYS A 96 -17.70 50.47 40.29
N THR A 97 -17.79 50.73 39.02
CA THR A 97 -16.78 51.52 38.29
C THR A 97 -17.31 52.96 38.12
N TYR A 98 -16.53 53.97 38.57
CA TYR A 98 -16.92 55.37 38.48
C TYR A 98 -16.38 56.04 37.20
N ALA A 99 -15.36 55.48 36.52
CA ALA A 99 -14.82 56.03 35.32
C ALA A 99 -15.55 55.54 34.07
N VAL A 100 -16.00 56.44 33.22
CA VAL A 100 -16.81 56.23 32.03
C VAL A 100 -16.12 55.33 30.98
N GLY A 101 -14.77 55.22 31.01
CA GLY A 101 -13.98 54.42 30.05
C GLY A 101 -13.92 52.91 30.35
N TYR A 102 -14.07 52.44 31.56
CA TYR A 102 -13.92 51.02 31.95
C TYR A 102 -14.85 50.04 31.24
N PRO A 103 -16.13 50.34 31.01
CA PRO A 103 -17.02 49.40 30.28
C PRO A 103 -16.53 49.11 28.88
N VAL A 104 -15.95 50.12 28.17
CA VAL A 104 -15.38 49.93 26.84
C VAL A 104 -14.14 49.06 26.89
N THR A 105 -13.26 49.27 27.90
CA THR A 105 -12.06 48.47 28.11
C THR A 105 -12.43 46.99 28.38
N PHE A 106 -13.44 46.73 29.22
CA PHE A 106 -13.91 45.38 29.47
C PHE A 106 -14.44 44.70 28.23
N PHE A 107 -15.22 45.39 27.41
CA PHE A 107 -15.76 44.85 26.18
C PHE A 107 -14.64 44.54 25.15
N ILE A 108 -13.69 45.44 24.96
CA ILE A 108 -12.53 45.21 24.09
C ILE A 108 -11.67 44.05 24.60
N MET A 109 -11.40 43.98 25.91
CA MET A 109 -10.66 42.91 26.56
C MET A 109 -11.33 41.55 26.37
N LEU A 110 -12.66 41.48 26.57
CA LEU A 110 -13.41 40.28 26.37
C LEU A 110 -13.33 39.79 24.91
N ILE A 111 -13.60 40.67 23.95
CA ILE A 111 -13.53 40.34 22.53
C ILE A 111 -12.11 39.87 22.16
N SER A 112 -11.09 40.62 22.55
CA SER A 112 -9.70 40.25 22.26
C SER A 112 -9.29 38.93 22.86
N SER A 113 -9.71 38.65 24.13
CA SER A 113 -9.44 37.39 24.80
C SER A 113 -10.14 36.19 24.14
N VAL A 114 -11.41 36.37 23.79
CA VAL A 114 -12.18 35.29 23.09
C VAL A 114 -11.59 35.01 21.71
N LEU A 115 -11.28 36.07 20.95
CA LEU A 115 -10.66 35.90 19.61
C LEU A 115 -9.28 35.25 19.69
N THR A 116 -8.42 35.69 20.60
CA THR A 116 -7.09 35.11 20.81
C THR A 116 -7.17 33.64 21.23
N GLY A 117 -8.03 33.34 22.19
CA GLY A 117 -8.25 31.98 22.65
C GLY A 117 -8.80 31.05 21.57
N ALA A 118 -9.78 31.51 20.80
CA ALA A 118 -10.34 30.76 19.68
C ALA A 118 -9.29 30.49 18.58
N LEU A 119 -8.48 31.51 18.26
CA LEU A 119 -7.43 31.37 17.27
C LEU A 119 -6.34 30.38 17.72
N ALA A 120 -5.89 30.48 18.96
CA ALA A 120 -4.89 29.59 19.52
C ALA A 120 -5.38 28.14 19.57
N ALA A 121 -6.61 27.90 20.01
CA ALA A 121 -7.23 26.55 20.00
C ALA A 121 -7.33 25.99 18.59
N LYS A 122 -7.73 26.81 17.61
CA LYS A 122 -7.79 26.42 16.19
C LYS A 122 -6.41 26.06 15.64
N LEU A 123 -5.38 26.86 15.92
CA LEU A 123 -4.00 26.59 15.50
C LEU A 123 -3.48 25.28 16.10
N LYS A 124 -3.73 25.01 17.39
CA LYS A 124 -3.36 23.76 18.07
C LYS A 124 -4.00 22.54 17.38
N THR A 125 -5.30 22.62 17.08
CA THR A 125 -6.02 21.55 16.39
C THR A 125 -5.46 21.31 14.97
N HIS A 126 -5.19 22.40 14.23
CA HIS A 126 -4.58 22.29 12.91
C HIS A 126 -3.17 21.70 12.95
N ALA A 127 -2.35 22.10 13.92
CA ALA A 127 -1.01 21.54 14.10
C ALA A 127 -1.06 20.03 14.39
N LYS A 128 -1.93 19.60 15.33
CA LYS A 128 -2.14 18.18 15.66
C LYS A 128 -2.57 17.38 14.42
N LEU A 129 -3.56 17.88 13.68
CA LEU A 129 -4.03 17.23 12.45
C LEU A 129 -2.92 17.15 11.38
N SER A 130 -2.17 18.25 11.17
CA SER A 130 -1.07 18.29 10.21
C SER A 130 0.02 17.27 10.55
N THR A 131 0.38 17.15 11.83
CA THR A 131 1.36 16.15 12.30
C THR A 131 0.85 14.71 12.06
N GLN A 132 -0.42 14.44 12.33
CA GLN A 132 -1.02 13.13 12.07
C GLN A 132 -1.03 12.79 10.57
N LEU A 133 -1.38 13.75 9.71
CA LEU A 133 -1.37 13.56 8.26
C LEU A 133 0.05 13.35 7.72
N ALA A 134 1.04 14.10 8.21
CA ALA A 134 2.44 13.93 7.84
C ALA A 134 2.97 12.55 8.25
N PHE A 135 2.67 12.11 9.48
CA PHE A 135 3.04 10.78 9.97
C PHE A 135 2.41 9.65 9.12
N ARG A 136 1.11 9.78 8.80
CA ARG A 136 0.43 8.82 7.93
C ARG A 136 1.06 8.76 6.53
N ALA A 137 1.35 9.92 5.94
CA ALA A 137 1.98 10.00 4.63
C ALA A 137 3.37 9.34 4.62
N GLN A 138 4.16 9.58 5.67
CA GLN A 138 5.49 8.97 5.82
C GLN A 138 5.39 7.43 5.92
N ILE A 139 4.46 6.92 6.75
CA ILE A 139 4.23 5.47 6.86
C ILE A 139 3.90 4.85 5.51
N LEU A 140 2.96 5.45 4.77
CA LEU A 140 2.57 4.93 3.46
C LEU A 140 3.73 4.97 2.47
N PHE A 141 4.51 6.04 2.46
CA PHE A 141 5.69 6.15 1.60
C PHE A 141 6.74 5.09 1.93
N ASP A 142 7.03 4.89 3.22
CA ASP A 142 8.01 3.88 3.66
C ASP A 142 7.51 2.46 3.35
N THR A 143 6.21 2.21 3.53
CA THR A 143 5.58 0.92 3.19
C THR A 143 5.64 0.66 1.69
N ASP A 144 5.23 1.61 0.84
CA ASP A 144 5.30 1.49 -0.61
C ASP A 144 6.72 1.19 -1.10
N ARG A 145 7.72 1.92 -0.57
CA ARG A 145 9.13 1.69 -0.89
C ARG A 145 9.62 0.28 -0.54
N LEU A 146 9.12 -0.31 0.55
CA LEU A 146 9.47 -1.67 0.94
C LEU A 146 8.75 -2.70 0.07
N LEU A 147 7.47 -2.48 -0.24
CA LEU A 147 6.66 -3.36 -1.08
C LEU A 147 7.18 -3.42 -2.52
N GLN A 148 7.69 -2.31 -3.07
CA GLN A 148 8.29 -2.28 -4.40
C GLN A 148 9.57 -3.13 -4.54
N LYS A 149 10.24 -3.45 -3.43
CA LYS A 149 11.44 -4.31 -3.41
C LYS A 149 11.11 -5.78 -3.24
N ALA A 150 9.94 -6.09 -2.71
CA ALA A 150 9.51 -7.45 -2.42
C ALA A 150 9.20 -8.20 -3.73
N LYS A 151 9.64 -9.46 -3.80
CA LYS A 151 9.45 -10.34 -4.94
C LYS A 151 8.46 -11.44 -4.59
N GLY A 152 7.25 -11.36 -5.15
CA GLY A 152 6.22 -12.38 -4.94
C GLY A 152 5.29 -12.11 -3.77
N GLU A 153 4.16 -12.83 -3.75
CA GLU A 153 3.05 -12.59 -2.84
C GLU A 153 3.42 -12.82 -1.37
N THR A 154 4.22 -13.83 -1.08
CA THR A 154 4.64 -14.18 0.30
C THR A 154 5.56 -13.12 0.91
N GLU A 155 6.53 -12.60 0.15
CA GLU A 155 7.44 -11.56 0.64
C GLU A 155 6.71 -10.23 0.85
N ILE A 156 5.76 -9.89 -0.04
CA ILE A 156 4.89 -8.72 0.11
C ILE A 156 4.09 -8.81 1.42
N LEU A 157 3.52 -9.98 1.72
CA LEU A 157 2.77 -10.20 2.96
C LEU A 157 3.68 -10.10 4.19
N ASP A 158 4.87 -10.72 4.16
CA ASP A 158 5.84 -10.68 5.26
C ASP A 158 6.28 -9.25 5.58
N VAL A 159 6.57 -8.45 4.56
CA VAL A 159 6.91 -7.02 4.70
C VAL A 159 5.73 -6.26 5.31
N THR A 160 4.52 -6.47 4.81
CA THR A 160 3.30 -5.81 5.30
C THR A 160 3.06 -6.13 6.78
N CYS A 161 3.12 -7.41 7.16
CA CYS A 161 2.90 -7.85 8.53
C CYS A 161 3.97 -7.30 9.48
N THR A 162 5.24 -7.26 9.04
CA THR A 162 6.33 -6.66 9.82
C THR A 162 6.13 -5.16 10.04
N GLN A 163 5.64 -4.44 9.03
CA GLN A 163 5.30 -3.01 9.18
C GLN A 163 4.10 -2.81 10.12
N LEU A 164 3.04 -3.59 9.97
CA LEU A 164 1.88 -3.52 10.85
C LEU A 164 2.22 -3.86 12.30
N LEU A 165 3.08 -4.87 12.52
CA LEU A 165 3.60 -5.23 13.84
C LEU A 165 4.30 -4.03 14.50
N ARG A 166 5.17 -3.33 13.78
CA ARG A 166 5.87 -2.14 14.27
C ARG A 166 4.94 -0.96 14.54
N LEU A 167 3.94 -0.76 13.68
CA LEU A 167 3.03 0.37 13.77
C LEU A 167 2.00 0.23 14.89
N LEU A 168 1.45 -0.97 15.03
CA LEU A 168 0.39 -1.24 16.00
C LEU A 168 0.94 -1.78 17.32
N ASN A 169 2.20 -2.20 17.35
CA ASN A 169 2.83 -2.88 18.49
C ASN A 169 1.98 -4.07 19.01
N ARG A 170 1.35 -4.81 18.09
CA ARG A 170 0.47 -5.96 18.35
C ARG A 170 0.86 -7.11 17.45
N ASN A 171 0.66 -8.34 17.93
CA ASN A 171 0.86 -9.54 17.13
C ASN A 171 -0.05 -9.51 15.89
N ILE A 172 0.40 -10.12 14.80
CA ILE A 172 -0.33 -10.16 13.53
C ILE A 172 -0.38 -11.61 13.06
N THR A 173 -1.55 -12.11 12.72
CA THR A 173 -1.70 -13.37 11.97
C THR A 173 -1.95 -13.09 10.52
N ALA A 174 -1.36 -13.86 9.62
CA ALA A 174 -1.51 -13.65 8.19
C ALA A 174 -1.69 -14.98 7.45
N TYR A 175 -2.52 -14.95 6.43
CA TYR A 175 -2.86 -16.08 5.57
C TYR A 175 -2.78 -15.63 4.12
N VAL A 176 -2.12 -16.42 3.26
CA VAL A 176 -2.07 -16.19 1.80
C VAL A 176 -3.17 -17.01 1.13
N VAL A 177 -3.72 -16.53 0.03
CA VAL A 177 -4.65 -17.29 -0.81
C VAL A 177 -3.87 -17.92 -1.96
N GLU A 178 -3.67 -19.24 -1.92
CA GLU A 178 -3.03 -20.00 -2.98
C GLU A 178 -4.07 -20.86 -3.70
N ASN A 179 -4.19 -20.71 -5.02
CA ASN A 179 -5.14 -21.48 -5.84
C ASN A 179 -6.61 -21.42 -5.36
N GLY A 180 -7.01 -20.29 -4.75
CA GLY A 180 -8.38 -20.11 -4.23
C GLY A 180 -8.63 -20.72 -2.84
N THR A 181 -7.61 -21.27 -2.21
CA THR A 181 -7.65 -21.82 -0.84
C THR A 181 -6.76 -21.01 0.08
N LEU A 182 -7.15 -20.90 1.35
CA LEU A 182 -6.35 -20.21 2.36
C LEU A 182 -5.18 -21.12 2.79
N SER A 183 -3.96 -20.58 2.80
CA SER A 183 -2.76 -21.28 3.28
C SER A 183 -2.79 -21.47 4.81
N GLU A 184 -1.83 -22.20 5.35
CA GLU A 184 -1.57 -22.22 6.79
C GLU A 184 -1.25 -20.81 7.29
N GLY A 185 -1.78 -20.48 8.48
CA GLY A 185 -1.57 -19.16 9.10
C GLY A 185 -0.15 -18.98 9.61
N LYS A 186 0.42 -17.80 9.40
CA LYS A 186 1.72 -17.39 9.92
C LYS A 186 1.52 -16.33 11.00
N LEU A 187 2.16 -16.53 12.18
CA LEU A 187 2.13 -15.56 13.28
C LEU A 187 3.38 -14.68 13.23
N PHE A 188 3.17 -13.38 13.27
CA PHE A 188 4.20 -12.37 13.45
C PHE A 188 4.08 -11.81 14.86
N SER A 189 5.06 -12.06 15.72
CA SER A 189 5.10 -11.60 17.11
C SER A 189 6.25 -10.64 17.35
N GLY A 190 6.04 -9.66 18.25
CA GLY A 190 7.08 -8.78 18.75
C GLY A 190 7.87 -9.42 19.90
N GLU A 191 8.74 -8.63 20.55
CA GLU A 191 9.59 -9.09 21.67
C GLU A 191 8.84 -9.51 22.94
N LYS A 192 7.53 -9.20 23.05
CA LYS A 192 6.71 -9.67 24.17
C LYS A 192 6.17 -11.05 23.81
N GLU A 193 6.65 -12.06 24.52
CA GLU A 193 6.13 -13.43 24.55
C GLU A 193 4.69 -13.48 25.11
N ASP A 194 3.72 -12.93 24.39
CA ASP A 194 2.34 -13.35 24.59
C ASP A 194 2.13 -14.60 23.73
N THR A 195 2.36 -15.73 24.36
CA THR A 195 2.17 -17.09 23.80
C THR A 195 0.71 -17.49 23.70
N GLU A 196 -0.23 -16.55 23.54
CA GLU A 196 -1.58 -16.94 23.17
C GLU A 196 -1.57 -17.50 21.74
N ASP A 197 -2.06 -18.71 21.62
CA ASP A 197 -2.20 -19.36 20.32
C ASP A 197 -3.37 -18.70 19.56
N PHE A 198 -3.04 -17.92 18.54
CA PHE A 198 -3.99 -17.28 17.65
C PHE A 198 -4.24 -18.08 16.37
N LEU A 199 -3.54 -19.21 16.20
CA LEU A 199 -3.68 -20.11 15.03
C LEU A 199 -4.55 -21.32 15.32
N ILE A 200 -5.52 -21.20 16.23
CA ILE A 200 -6.47 -22.27 16.56
C ILE A 200 -7.46 -22.51 15.40
N PRO A 201 -8.00 -23.72 15.25
CA PRO A 201 -8.91 -24.05 14.15
C PRO A 201 -10.14 -23.16 14.05
N GLU A 202 -10.67 -22.68 15.20
CA GLU A 202 -11.81 -21.76 15.23
C GLU A 202 -11.47 -20.40 14.60
N GLU A 203 -10.31 -19.86 14.88
CA GLU A 203 -9.85 -18.59 14.29
C GLU A 203 -9.54 -18.75 12.79
N GLN A 204 -9.02 -19.89 12.36
CA GLN A 204 -8.82 -20.19 10.94
C GLN A 204 -10.13 -20.28 10.16
N GLN A 205 -11.21 -20.79 10.78
CA GLN A 205 -12.53 -20.80 10.14
C GLN A 205 -13.06 -19.39 9.91
N ILE A 206 -12.80 -18.45 10.83
CA ILE A 206 -13.19 -17.05 10.67
C ILE A 206 -12.38 -16.41 9.54
N ALA A 207 -11.07 -16.66 9.48
CA ALA A 207 -10.22 -16.18 8.38
C ALA A 207 -10.71 -16.71 7.02
N LYS A 208 -11.12 -17.98 6.95
CA LYS A 208 -11.71 -18.57 5.75
C LYS A 208 -13.04 -17.91 5.37
N TRP A 209 -13.91 -17.66 6.34
CA TRP A 209 -15.16 -16.94 6.12
C TRP A 209 -14.92 -15.53 5.56
N VAL A 210 -13.93 -14.79 6.10
CA VAL A 210 -13.52 -13.47 5.61
C VAL A 210 -13.03 -13.52 4.16
N CYS A 211 -12.26 -14.56 3.81
CA CYS A 211 -11.80 -14.78 2.45
C CYS A 211 -12.97 -15.02 1.48
N GLU A 212 -13.93 -15.88 1.85
CA GLU A 212 -15.07 -16.23 1.02
C GLU A 212 -16.09 -15.09 0.87
N ASN A 213 -16.39 -14.40 1.98
CA ASN A 213 -17.41 -13.32 2.00
C ASN A 213 -16.85 -11.93 1.70
N ARG A 214 -15.51 -11.77 1.66
CA ARG A 214 -14.84 -10.50 1.34
C ARG A 214 -15.18 -9.36 2.31
N GLN A 215 -15.60 -9.71 3.52
CA GLN A 215 -16.00 -8.77 4.58
C GLN A 215 -15.12 -8.98 5.79
N HIS A 216 -14.89 -7.92 6.57
CA HIS A 216 -14.22 -8.03 7.85
C HIS A 216 -15.10 -8.77 8.88
N ALA A 217 -14.49 -9.56 9.71
CA ALA A 217 -15.15 -10.31 10.76
C ALA A 217 -14.24 -10.49 11.99
N GLY A 218 -14.81 -10.94 13.09
CA GLY A 218 -14.08 -11.18 14.35
C GLY A 218 -14.34 -10.12 15.41
N ALA A 219 -13.40 -9.95 16.29
CA ALA A 219 -13.50 -9.05 17.44
C ALA A 219 -13.93 -7.63 17.02
N SER A 220 -14.83 -7.04 17.79
CA SER A 220 -15.43 -5.70 17.54
C SER A 220 -16.24 -5.58 16.25
N THR A 221 -16.67 -6.68 15.63
CA THR A 221 -17.54 -6.67 14.44
C THR A 221 -18.89 -7.34 14.72
N HIS A 222 -19.83 -7.24 13.77
CA HIS A 222 -21.12 -7.91 13.87
C HIS A 222 -21.03 -9.44 13.62
N HIS A 223 -19.99 -9.89 12.89
CA HIS A 223 -19.75 -11.29 12.57
C HIS A 223 -18.65 -11.85 13.47
N PHE A 224 -18.94 -12.88 14.23
CA PHE A 224 -18.03 -13.54 15.17
C PHE A 224 -17.44 -12.62 16.25
N PRO A 225 -18.27 -11.89 17.04
CA PRO A 225 -17.78 -10.93 18.04
C PRO A 225 -16.97 -11.58 19.18
N GLN A 226 -17.06 -12.90 19.35
CA GLN A 226 -16.33 -13.67 20.36
C GLN A 226 -14.91 -14.07 19.92
N ALA A 227 -14.54 -13.80 18.68
CA ALA A 227 -13.20 -14.08 18.18
C ALA A 227 -12.14 -13.28 18.94
N LYS A 228 -10.95 -13.82 19.04
CA LYS A 228 -9.81 -13.12 19.64
C LYS A 228 -9.23 -12.05 18.72
N CYS A 229 -9.30 -12.27 17.40
CA CYS A 229 -8.75 -11.39 16.38
C CYS A 229 -9.83 -10.66 15.57
N LEU A 230 -9.48 -9.48 15.08
CA LEU A 230 -10.17 -8.80 13.99
C LEU A 230 -9.53 -9.25 12.67
N TYR A 231 -10.32 -9.83 11.78
CA TYR A 231 -9.87 -10.32 10.47
C TYR A 231 -10.27 -9.39 9.34
N LEU A 232 -9.31 -9.07 8.49
CA LEU A 232 -9.46 -8.17 7.34
C LEU A 232 -8.92 -8.85 6.07
N ALA A 233 -9.71 -8.81 4.99
CA ALA A 233 -9.26 -9.33 3.70
C ALA A 233 -8.31 -8.35 3.01
N ILE A 234 -7.18 -8.86 2.50
CA ILE A 234 -6.31 -8.17 1.56
C ILE A 234 -6.91 -8.36 0.18
N ARG A 235 -7.61 -7.36 -0.35
CA ARG A 235 -8.34 -7.49 -1.61
C ARG A 235 -8.15 -6.29 -2.52
N SER A 236 -8.12 -6.54 -3.84
CA SER A 236 -8.26 -5.51 -4.88
C SER A 236 -9.41 -5.91 -5.80
N GLY A 237 -10.43 -5.06 -5.86
CA GLY A 237 -11.69 -5.37 -6.55
C GLY A 237 -12.36 -6.64 -6.01
N ASP A 238 -12.54 -7.62 -6.87
CA ASP A 238 -13.15 -8.91 -6.55
C ASP A 238 -12.14 -9.98 -6.11
N ASN A 239 -10.84 -9.73 -6.25
CA ASN A 239 -9.80 -10.69 -5.91
C ASN A 239 -9.35 -10.52 -4.46
N VAL A 240 -9.30 -11.64 -3.72
CA VAL A 240 -8.71 -11.71 -2.38
C VAL A 240 -7.35 -12.40 -2.50
N TYR A 241 -6.32 -11.76 -1.98
CA TYR A 241 -4.92 -12.24 -2.01
C TYR A 241 -4.49 -12.84 -0.68
N GLY A 242 -5.15 -12.45 0.42
CA GLY A 242 -4.86 -12.94 1.75
C GLY A 242 -5.81 -12.40 2.81
N VAL A 243 -5.59 -12.82 4.04
CA VAL A 243 -6.33 -12.35 5.22
C VAL A 243 -5.33 -12.02 6.32
N ILE A 244 -5.53 -10.87 6.97
CA ILE A 244 -4.75 -10.45 8.14
C ILE A 244 -5.66 -10.49 9.37
N GLY A 245 -5.19 -11.09 10.46
CA GLY A 245 -5.84 -11.10 11.76
C GLY A 245 -5.02 -10.28 12.76
N ILE A 246 -5.72 -9.45 13.55
CA ILE A 246 -5.12 -8.58 14.57
C ILE A 246 -5.79 -8.87 15.91
N PRO A 247 -5.04 -9.36 16.91
CA PRO A 247 -5.60 -9.59 18.23
C PRO A 247 -6.09 -8.30 18.88
N LEU A 248 -7.35 -8.32 19.33
CA LEU A 248 -7.98 -7.22 20.08
C LEU A 248 -8.23 -7.69 21.51
N GLN A 249 -7.18 -7.76 22.33
CA GLN A 249 -7.32 -8.23 23.71
C GLN A 249 -8.10 -7.20 24.49
N LYS A 250 -8.51 -6.50 25.02
CA LYS A 250 -9.25 -5.54 25.84
C LYS A 250 -9.30 -4.10 25.29
N GLU A 251 -8.48 -3.78 24.31
CA GLU A 251 -8.40 -2.44 23.74
C GLU A 251 -8.84 -2.47 22.29
N THR A 252 -9.86 -1.70 21.96
CA THR A 252 -10.26 -1.43 20.57
C THR A 252 -9.20 -0.59 19.87
N LEU A 253 -9.04 -0.79 18.57
CA LEU A 253 -8.20 0.09 17.76
C LEU A 253 -8.73 1.52 17.78
N ASP A 254 -7.84 2.50 17.97
CA ASP A 254 -8.20 3.90 17.79
C ASP A 254 -8.56 4.16 16.32
N THR A 255 -9.40 5.16 16.08
CA THR A 255 -9.83 5.56 14.73
C THR A 255 -8.65 5.84 13.81
N PHE A 256 -7.57 6.40 14.34
CA PHE A 256 -6.35 6.68 13.60
C PHE A 256 -5.58 5.39 13.26
N GLU A 257 -5.37 4.49 14.21
CA GLU A 257 -4.75 3.17 14.00
C GLU A 257 -5.51 2.36 12.95
N TYR A 258 -6.85 2.31 13.07
CA TYR A 258 -7.71 1.62 12.10
C TYR A 258 -7.58 2.21 10.69
N SER A 259 -7.49 3.52 10.57
CA SER A 259 -7.32 4.19 9.26
C SER A 259 -5.96 3.90 8.61
N ILE A 260 -4.89 3.81 9.41
CA ILE A 260 -3.55 3.42 8.93
C ILE A 260 -3.56 1.96 8.50
N LEU A 261 -4.11 1.08 9.32
CA LEU A 261 -4.24 -0.34 9.04
C LEU A 261 -4.91 -0.59 7.68
N LEU A 262 -6.07 0.02 7.45
CA LEU A 262 -6.77 -0.10 6.16
C LEU A 262 -5.93 0.44 4.99
N SER A 263 -5.20 1.52 5.21
CA SER A 263 -4.35 2.09 4.16
C SER A 263 -3.19 1.16 3.79
N VAL A 264 -2.51 0.57 4.79
CA VAL A 264 -1.42 -0.39 4.57
C VAL A 264 -1.92 -1.68 3.92
N ILE A 265 -3.09 -2.19 4.34
CA ILE A 265 -3.72 -3.37 3.71
C ILE A 265 -4.06 -3.10 2.24
N ASN A 266 -4.57 -1.91 1.91
CA ASN A 266 -4.86 -1.54 0.53
C ASN A 266 -3.59 -1.43 -0.33
N GLU A 267 -2.50 -0.87 0.20
CA GLU A 267 -1.20 -0.84 -0.50
C GLU A 267 -0.65 -2.27 -0.71
N CYS A 268 -0.77 -3.14 0.29
CA CYS A 268 -0.42 -4.54 0.17
C CYS A 268 -1.22 -5.24 -0.95
N ALA A 269 -2.54 -5.03 -0.99
CA ALA A 269 -3.41 -5.60 -2.00
C ALA A 269 -3.02 -5.16 -3.42
N LEU A 270 -2.71 -3.87 -3.59
CA LEU A 270 -2.25 -3.31 -4.86
C LEU A 270 -0.88 -3.88 -5.27
N ALA A 271 0.05 -4.02 -4.32
CA ALA A 271 1.36 -4.62 -4.58
C ALA A 271 1.24 -6.09 -5.02
N MET A 272 0.38 -6.87 -4.35
CA MET A 272 0.11 -8.28 -4.71
C MET A 272 -0.53 -8.40 -6.10
N GLU A 273 -1.51 -7.55 -6.42
CA GLU A 273 -2.13 -7.49 -7.74
C GLU A 273 -1.10 -7.18 -8.83
N ASN A 274 -0.24 -6.19 -8.59
CA ASN A 274 0.82 -5.81 -9.53
C ASN A 274 1.83 -6.94 -9.73
N ALA A 275 2.24 -7.64 -8.66
CA ALA A 275 3.16 -8.77 -8.74
C ALA A 275 2.55 -9.94 -9.54
N LYS A 276 1.28 -10.27 -9.31
CA LYS A 276 0.54 -11.28 -10.06
C LYS A 276 0.42 -10.93 -11.55
N ASN A 277 0.02 -9.70 -11.85
CA ASN A 277 -0.12 -9.20 -13.22
C ASN A 277 1.24 -9.18 -13.96
N ALA A 278 2.33 -8.84 -13.27
CA ALA A 278 3.68 -8.88 -13.84
C ALA A 278 4.09 -10.31 -14.21
N LEU A 279 3.86 -11.28 -13.34
CA LEU A 279 4.14 -12.70 -13.58
C LEU A 279 3.30 -13.25 -14.75
N GLU A 280 2.04 -12.87 -14.84
CA GLU A 280 1.14 -13.29 -15.93
C GLU A 280 1.58 -12.69 -17.28
N LYS A 281 1.95 -11.41 -17.28
CA LYS A 281 2.52 -10.76 -18.47
C LYS A 281 3.82 -11.43 -18.94
N GLU A 282 4.71 -11.80 -18.02
CA GLU A 282 5.94 -12.51 -18.35
C GLU A 282 5.66 -13.87 -18.97
N LYS A 283 4.75 -14.67 -18.37
CA LYS A 283 4.31 -15.96 -18.93
C LYS A 283 3.74 -15.79 -20.34
N ASN A 284 2.88 -14.82 -20.54
CA ASN A 284 2.26 -14.55 -21.84
C ASN A 284 3.30 -14.10 -22.88
N ALA A 285 4.27 -13.29 -22.49
CA ALA A 285 5.36 -12.85 -23.37
C ALA A 285 6.26 -14.04 -23.80
N VAL A 286 6.57 -14.96 -22.89
CA VAL A 286 7.32 -16.19 -23.21
C VAL A 286 6.53 -17.08 -24.16
N MET A 287 5.22 -17.27 -23.91
CA MET A 287 4.35 -18.04 -24.81
C MET A 287 4.27 -17.43 -26.20
N ALA A 288 4.06 -16.11 -26.31
CA ALA A 288 4.01 -15.40 -27.59
C ALA A 288 5.31 -15.51 -28.35
N LYS A 289 6.47 -15.41 -27.66
CA LYS A 289 7.79 -15.56 -28.29
C LYS A 289 8.03 -16.98 -28.81
N ASN A 290 7.60 -18.00 -28.06
CA ASN A 290 7.69 -19.38 -28.49
C ASN A 290 6.83 -19.65 -29.74
N GLU A 291 5.61 -19.08 -29.79
CA GLU A 291 4.71 -19.22 -30.92
C GLU A 291 5.27 -18.50 -32.16
N GLN A 292 5.87 -17.31 -31.97
CA GLN A 292 6.57 -16.59 -33.04
C GLN A 292 7.74 -17.42 -33.62
N LEU A 293 8.57 -18.00 -32.74
CA LEU A 293 9.68 -18.87 -33.16
C LEU A 293 9.18 -20.09 -33.93
N ARG A 294 8.08 -20.72 -33.52
CA ARG A 294 7.44 -21.83 -34.24
C ARG A 294 7.01 -21.41 -35.66
N ALA A 295 6.33 -20.24 -35.75
CA ALA A 295 5.87 -19.74 -37.05
C ALA A 295 7.05 -19.42 -38.01
N ASP A 296 8.11 -18.81 -37.49
CA ASP A 296 9.29 -18.46 -38.27
C ASP A 296 10.06 -19.73 -38.74
N LEU A 297 10.19 -20.72 -37.87
CA LEU A 297 10.76 -22.03 -38.24
C LEU A 297 9.94 -22.71 -39.34
N LEU A 298 8.62 -22.79 -39.23
CA LEU A 298 7.76 -23.40 -40.26
C LEU A 298 7.87 -22.64 -41.58
N ARG A 299 7.98 -21.31 -41.54
CA ARG A 299 8.17 -20.50 -42.75
C ARG A 299 9.52 -20.79 -43.43
N ALA A 300 10.62 -20.83 -42.65
CA ALA A 300 11.94 -21.15 -43.14
C ALA A 300 11.98 -22.55 -43.75
N ILE A 301 11.50 -23.57 -43.06
CA ILE A 301 11.43 -24.95 -43.55
C ILE A 301 10.61 -25.04 -44.85
N SER A 302 9.45 -24.37 -44.89
CA SER A 302 8.61 -24.37 -46.10
C SER A 302 9.32 -23.75 -47.31
N HIS A 303 10.11 -22.69 -47.09
CA HIS A 303 10.93 -22.08 -48.13
C HIS A 303 12.01 -23.03 -48.60
N ASP A 304 12.76 -23.63 -47.70
CA ASP A 304 13.89 -24.50 -47.99
C ASP A 304 13.47 -25.82 -48.65
N LEU A 305 12.29 -26.35 -48.32
CA LEU A 305 11.72 -27.51 -49.02
C LEU A 305 11.20 -27.16 -50.42
N ARG A 306 10.67 -25.95 -50.63
CA ARG A 306 10.09 -25.56 -51.92
C ARG A 306 11.13 -25.50 -53.05
N THR A 307 12.34 -25.02 -52.76
CA THR A 307 13.38 -24.81 -53.75
C THR A 307 13.78 -26.11 -54.44
N PRO A 308 14.21 -27.18 -53.73
CA PRO A 308 14.56 -28.46 -54.37
C PRO A 308 13.33 -29.16 -54.98
N LEU A 309 12.15 -29.02 -54.40
CA LEU A 309 10.91 -29.57 -55.00
C LEU A 309 10.61 -28.91 -56.36
N CYS A 310 10.80 -27.60 -56.49
CA CYS A 310 10.64 -26.92 -57.80
C CYS A 310 11.68 -27.35 -58.78
N SER A 311 12.94 -27.58 -58.36
CA SER A 311 14.04 -28.09 -59.21
C SER A 311 13.72 -29.49 -59.72
N ILE A 312 13.35 -30.41 -58.82
CA ILE A 312 12.94 -31.79 -59.18
C ILE A 312 11.79 -31.78 -60.16
N SER A 313 10.74 -30.98 -59.88
CA SER A 313 9.55 -30.88 -60.74
C SER A 313 9.89 -30.29 -62.11
N GLY A 314 10.71 -29.25 -62.16
CA GLY A 314 11.15 -28.65 -63.43
C GLY A 314 12.04 -29.58 -64.29
N ASN A 315 12.97 -30.28 -63.63
CA ASN A 315 13.82 -31.28 -64.29
C ASN A 315 13.00 -32.48 -64.83
N ALA A 316 12.03 -32.96 -64.03
CA ALA A 316 11.10 -34.00 -64.44
C ALA A 316 10.21 -33.57 -65.62
N ASP A 317 9.70 -32.35 -65.62
CA ASP A 317 8.88 -31.79 -66.70
C ASP A 317 9.71 -31.66 -67.98
N MET A 318 10.96 -31.26 -67.88
CA MET A 318 11.90 -31.17 -69.01
C MET A 318 12.12 -32.55 -69.65
N LEU A 319 12.30 -33.61 -68.84
CA LEU A 319 12.43 -34.97 -69.32
C LEU A 319 11.17 -35.47 -70.02
N LEU A 320 9.99 -35.15 -69.41
CA LEU A 320 8.71 -35.62 -69.98
C LEU A 320 8.36 -34.91 -71.31
N GLY A 321 8.66 -33.63 -71.44
CA GLY A 321 8.25 -32.80 -72.60
C GLY A 321 9.24 -32.82 -73.76
N ASN A 322 10.52 -33.01 -73.47
CA ASN A 322 11.57 -32.82 -74.45
C ASN A 322 12.61 -33.96 -74.59
N SER A 323 12.30 -35.15 -74.09
CA SER A 323 13.22 -36.29 -73.98
C SER A 323 13.90 -36.61 -75.30
N ASP A 324 13.20 -36.53 -76.47
CA ASP A 324 13.71 -36.83 -77.82
C ASP A 324 14.69 -35.79 -78.38
N ARG A 325 14.71 -34.59 -77.71
CA ARG A 325 15.59 -33.48 -78.19
C ARG A 325 16.82 -33.30 -77.31
N LEU A 326 16.89 -34.01 -76.16
CA LEU A 326 18.04 -33.95 -75.26
C LEU A 326 19.07 -35.02 -75.62
N ASP A 327 20.31 -34.64 -75.52
CA ASP A 327 21.45 -35.59 -75.69
C ASP A 327 21.57 -36.42 -74.34
N GLU A 328 22.19 -37.57 -74.44
CA GLU A 328 22.32 -38.53 -73.30
C GLU A 328 23.14 -37.92 -72.16
N ALA A 329 24.08 -37.02 -72.41
CA ALA A 329 24.83 -36.35 -71.32
C ALA A 329 23.96 -35.40 -70.53
N THR A 330 23.07 -34.61 -71.16
CA THR A 330 22.13 -33.72 -70.56
C THR A 330 21.03 -34.50 -69.74
N LYS A 331 20.57 -35.62 -70.34
CA LYS A 331 19.62 -36.49 -69.57
C LYS A 331 20.25 -37.04 -68.31
N HIS A 332 21.49 -37.48 -68.39
CA HIS A 332 22.20 -38.01 -67.23
C HIS A 332 22.38 -36.93 -66.13
N GLN A 333 22.72 -35.70 -66.53
CA GLN A 333 22.85 -34.58 -65.62
C GLN A 333 21.51 -34.30 -64.90
N ILE A 334 20.40 -34.25 -65.66
CA ILE A 334 19.06 -34.02 -65.06
C ILE A 334 18.68 -35.13 -64.10
N TYR A 335 18.98 -36.40 -64.40
CA TYR A 335 18.76 -37.50 -63.48
C TYR A 335 19.59 -37.33 -62.19
N SER A 336 20.82 -36.91 -62.25
CA SER A 336 21.68 -36.66 -61.10
C SER A 336 21.14 -35.52 -60.26
N ASP A 337 20.71 -34.41 -60.86
CA ASP A 337 20.17 -33.26 -60.18
C ASP A 337 18.88 -33.63 -59.40
N ILE A 338 18.00 -34.43 -60.04
CA ILE A 338 16.77 -34.95 -59.34
C ILE A 338 17.14 -35.83 -58.16
N TYR A 339 18.14 -36.69 -58.33
CA TYR A 339 18.61 -37.61 -57.31
C TYR A 339 19.21 -36.84 -56.14
N ASP A 340 20.11 -35.92 -56.38
CA ASP A 340 20.81 -35.13 -55.38
C ASP A 340 19.84 -34.22 -54.57
N ASP A 341 18.90 -33.57 -55.27
CA ASP A 341 17.85 -32.77 -54.61
C ASP A 341 16.92 -33.65 -53.73
N SER A 342 16.64 -34.90 -54.17
CA SER A 342 15.82 -35.84 -53.41
C SER A 342 16.54 -36.35 -52.17
N GLU A 343 17.82 -36.71 -52.24
CA GLU A 343 18.62 -37.10 -51.07
C GLU A 343 18.74 -35.97 -50.05
N TRP A 344 18.94 -34.73 -50.55
CA TRP A 344 18.97 -33.54 -49.68
C TRP A 344 17.65 -33.36 -48.93
N LEU A 345 16.49 -33.50 -49.61
CA LEU A 345 15.16 -33.42 -49.00
C LEU A 345 14.96 -34.49 -47.92
N ILE A 346 15.38 -35.72 -48.14
CA ILE A 346 15.32 -36.81 -47.14
C ILE A 346 16.10 -36.38 -45.89
N GLY A 347 17.32 -35.87 -46.06
CA GLY A 347 18.15 -35.39 -44.96
C GLY A 347 17.47 -34.26 -44.13
N VAL A 348 16.84 -33.30 -44.81
CA VAL A 348 16.10 -32.21 -44.14
C VAL A 348 14.92 -32.77 -43.34
N VAL A 349 14.14 -33.72 -43.88
CA VAL A 349 13.00 -34.35 -43.19
C VAL A 349 13.48 -35.17 -41.99
N GLU A 350 14.57 -35.93 -42.10
CA GLU A 350 15.13 -36.66 -40.97
C GLU A 350 15.63 -35.75 -39.85
N ASN A 351 16.24 -34.63 -40.16
CA ASN A 351 16.65 -33.61 -39.21
C ASN A 351 15.43 -33.00 -38.48
N LEU A 352 14.38 -32.68 -39.23
CA LEU A 352 13.14 -32.15 -38.68
C LEU A 352 12.46 -33.14 -37.69
N LEU A 353 12.40 -34.41 -38.08
CA LEU A 353 11.87 -35.48 -37.22
C LEU A 353 12.72 -35.67 -35.97
N SER A 354 14.03 -35.53 -36.06
CA SER A 354 14.96 -35.59 -34.94
C SER A 354 14.72 -34.43 -33.93
N ILE A 355 14.54 -33.19 -34.43
CA ILE A 355 14.20 -32.02 -33.61
C ILE A 355 12.84 -32.22 -32.94
N THR A 356 11.84 -32.73 -33.65
CA THR A 356 10.51 -33.00 -33.11
C THR A 356 10.56 -34.03 -31.98
N ARG A 357 11.31 -35.12 -32.14
CA ARG A 357 11.50 -36.17 -31.11
C ARG A 357 12.24 -35.64 -29.89
N LEU A 358 13.16 -34.67 -30.06
CA LEU A 358 13.90 -34.02 -29.01
C LEU A 358 12.93 -33.14 -28.16
N ASN A 359 12.10 -32.35 -28.83
CA ASN A 359 11.09 -31.50 -28.15
C ASN A 359 10.02 -32.31 -27.40
N ASP A 360 9.65 -33.47 -27.93
CA ASP A 360 8.68 -34.38 -27.27
C ASP A 360 9.30 -35.16 -26.10
N GLY A 361 10.58 -34.98 -25.79
CA GLY A 361 11.28 -35.71 -24.72
C GLY A 361 11.42 -37.24 -25.01
N ARG A 362 11.18 -37.65 -26.25
CA ARG A 362 11.23 -39.07 -26.66
C ARG A 362 12.62 -39.53 -27.11
N LEU A 363 13.59 -38.61 -27.19
CA LEU A 363 14.94 -38.93 -27.59
C LEU A 363 15.71 -39.49 -26.39
N LYS A 364 16.05 -40.76 -26.44
CA LYS A 364 16.90 -41.39 -25.44
C LYS A 364 18.34 -41.22 -25.81
N PHE A 365 19.06 -40.33 -25.12
CA PHE A 365 20.51 -40.20 -25.30
C PHE A 365 21.23 -41.39 -24.68
N LYS A 366 22.09 -42.03 -25.49
CA LYS A 366 22.99 -43.05 -25.00
C LYS A 366 24.37 -42.36 -24.79
N PHE A 367 24.70 -42.11 -23.57
CA PHE A 367 25.99 -41.53 -23.21
C PHE A 367 27.04 -42.66 -23.23
N THR A 368 28.13 -42.42 -23.98
CA THR A 368 29.27 -43.32 -24.03
C THR A 368 30.53 -42.46 -23.88
N ASP A 369 31.48 -42.95 -23.10
CA ASP A 369 32.77 -42.29 -22.93
C ASP A 369 33.55 -42.41 -24.24
N GLN A 370 33.93 -41.28 -24.83
CA GLN A 370 34.75 -41.21 -26.03
C GLN A 370 35.95 -40.28 -25.79
N LEU A 371 37.09 -40.62 -26.40
CA LEU A 371 38.24 -39.74 -26.37
C LEU A 371 37.98 -38.47 -27.18
N LEU A 372 38.28 -37.30 -26.62
CA LEU A 372 38.02 -35.99 -27.21
C LEU A 372 38.71 -35.85 -28.59
N ASP A 373 39.87 -36.46 -28.77
CA ASP A 373 40.61 -36.47 -30.02
C ASP A 373 39.87 -37.16 -31.17
N CYS A 374 39.09 -38.22 -30.87
CA CYS A 374 38.26 -38.90 -31.86
C CYS A 374 37.11 -38.01 -32.35
N LEU A 375 36.52 -37.21 -31.46
CA LEU A 375 35.44 -36.27 -31.79
C LEU A 375 35.92 -35.13 -32.70
N LEU A 376 37.13 -34.62 -32.49
CA LEU A 376 37.71 -33.52 -33.28
C LEU A 376 38.07 -33.98 -34.71
N TYR A 377 38.46 -35.24 -34.88
CA TYR A 377 38.81 -35.79 -36.19
C TYR A 377 37.58 -36.28 -36.99
N THR A 378 36.49 -36.66 -36.34
CA THR A 378 35.28 -37.16 -36.96
C THR A 378 34.20 -36.10 -37.19
N SER A 379 34.34 -34.93 -36.55
CA SER A 379 33.43 -33.81 -36.76
C SER A 379 33.72 -33.16 -38.14
N PRO A 380 32.74 -33.07 -39.04
CA PRO A 380 32.93 -32.38 -40.30
C PRO A 380 33.22 -30.91 -40.01
N SER A 381 34.36 -30.41 -40.50
CA SER A 381 34.72 -29.00 -40.42
C SER A 381 33.63 -28.16 -41.08
N PRO A 382 33.09 -27.14 -40.41
CA PRO A 382 32.15 -26.25 -41.07
C PRO A 382 32.87 -25.50 -42.17
N ARG A 383 32.48 -25.72 -43.43
CA ARG A 383 32.83 -24.94 -44.59
C ARG A 383 31.93 -23.76 -44.76
#